data_ddf0535073c463339100c700303e42c7
#
_entry.id   ddf0535073c463339100c700303e42c7
#
_cell.length_a   1.000
_cell.length_b   1.000
_cell.length_c   1.000
_cell.angle_alpha   90.00
_cell.angle_beta   90.00
_cell.angle_gamma   90.00
#
_symmetry.space_group_name_H-M   'P 1'
#
loop_
_entity.id
_entity.type
_entity.pdbx_description
1 polymer ?
#
loop_
_entity_poly.entity_id
_entity_poly.type
_entity_poly.pdbx_seq_one_letter_code
_entity_poly.pdbx_strand_id
1 'polypeptide(L)'
;MHIWDVRKLLQRAVTLPVINIALSDIRELDESYWFDATKQPATCRAIADHIKLVQAADLTYPILLCADRRVMDGMHRVVKAYVAGHASITARQLPLTPPPDFIDVSPDDLPYE
;
A
#
# COMPACT_ATOMS: atom_id res chain seq x y z
N MET A 1 -4.07 -1.46 15.48
CA MET A 1 -3.56 -1.47 14.09
C MET A 1 -3.17 -2.88 13.71
N HIS A 2 -3.67 -3.34 12.58
CA HIS A 2 -3.32 -4.66 12.04
C HIS A 2 -2.14 -4.53 11.09
N ILE A 3 -1.15 -5.40 11.25
CA ILE A 3 0.09 -5.36 10.48
C ILE A 3 0.31 -6.73 9.84
N TRP A 4 0.62 -6.73 8.54
CA TRP A 4 0.93 -7.93 7.77
C TRP A 4 2.39 -7.93 7.33
N ASP A 5 3.01 -9.11 7.32
CA ASP A 5 4.31 -9.30 6.69
C ASP A 5 4.12 -9.30 5.17
N VAL A 6 4.63 -8.28 4.49
CA VAL A 6 4.47 -8.10 3.05
C VAL A 6 5.01 -9.32 2.28
N ARG A 7 6.10 -9.93 2.74
CA ARG A 7 6.67 -11.10 2.07
C ARG A 7 5.70 -12.27 2.05
N LYS A 8 4.97 -12.50 3.14
CA LYS A 8 3.93 -13.54 3.20
C LYS A 8 2.75 -13.19 2.32
N LEU A 9 2.34 -11.93 2.29
CA LEU A 9 1.26 -11.47 1.41
C LEU A 9 1.61 -11.68 -0.05
N LEU A 10 2.82 -11.34 -0.47
CA LEU A 10 3.26 -11.50 -1.85
C LEU A 10 3.29 -12.97 -2.26
N GLN A 11 3.71 -13.87 -1.37
CA GLN A 11 3.68 -15.30 -1.62
C GLN A 11 2.26 -15.82 -1.85
N ARG A 12 1.30 -15.32 -1.06
CA ARG A 12 -0.13 -15.69 -1.22
C ARG A 12 -0.71 -15.14 -2.52
N ALA A 13 -0.22 -13.99 -2.97
CA ALA A 13 -0.79 -13.28 -4.12
C ALA A 13 -0.21 -13.71 -5.46
N VAL A 14 0.91 -14.43 -5.49
CA VAL A 14 1.67 -14.69 -6.73
C VAL A 14 0.86 -15.42 -7.81
N THR A 15 -0.13 -16.22 -7.42
CA THR A 15 -0.98 -16.96 -8.36
C THR A 15 -2.28 -16.24 -8.71
N LEU A 16 -2.58 -15.11 -8.07
CA LEU A 16 -3.81 -14.37 -8.32
C LEU A 16 -3.74 -13.63 -9.65
N PRO A 17 -4.87 -13.50 -10.36
CA PRO A 17 -4.89 -12.73 -11.60
C PRO A 17 -4.63 -11.26 -11.36
N VAL A 18 -4.02 -10.60 -12.34
CA VAL A 18 -3.87 -9.15 -12.36
C VAL A 18 -5.16 -8.54 -12.91
N ILE A 19 -5.71 -7.59 -12.20
CA ILE A 19 -6.93 -6.87 -12.59
C ILE A 19 -6.63 -5.37 -12.66
N ASN A 20 -7.50 -4.62 -13.32
CA ASN A 20 -7.42 -3.15 -13.35
C ASN A 20 -8.43 -2.59 -12.35
N ILE A 21 -7.96 -1.65 -11.53
CA ILE A 21 -8.80 -0.94 -10.55
C ILE A 21 -8.77 0.55 -10.91
N ALA A 22 -9.95 1.17 -10.98
CA ALA A 22 -10.03 2.61 -11.16
C ALA A 22 -9.42 3.33 -9.95
N LEU A 23 -8.58 4.33 -10.20
CA LEU A 23 -7.98 5.10 -9.10
C LEU A 23 -9.06 5.76 -8.24
N SER A 24 -10.19 6.15 -8.83
CA SER A 24 -11.32 6.72 -8.10
C SER A 24 -11.94 5.76 -7.07
N ASP A 25 -11.69 4.46 -7.21
CA ASP A 25 -12.19 3.45 -6.27
C ASP A 25 -11.21 3.18 -5.12
N ILE A 26 -10.02 3.79 -5.14
CA ILE A 26 -9.01 3.60 -4.09
C ILE A 26 -9.23 4.66 -3.01
N ARG A 27 -9.85 4.24 -1.91
CA ARG A 27 -10.24 5.13 -0.81
C ARG A 27 -9.04 5.78 -0.13
N GLU A 28 -7.91 5.08 -0.10
CA GLU A 28 -6.70 5.54 0.58
C GLU A 28 -6.12 6.82 -0.03
N LEU A 29 -6.46 7.15 -1.28
CA LEU A 29 -6.06 8.44 -1.87
C LEU A 29 -6.62 9.63 -1.11
N ASP A 30 -7.76 9.47 -0.44
CA ASP A 30 -8.42 10.52 0.33
C ASP A 30 -8.20 10.36 1.85
N GLU A 31 -7.26 9.52 2.24
CA GLU A 31 -6.94 9.25 3.64
C GLU A 31 -5.49 9.65 3.95
N SER A 32 -5.21 9.92 5.23
CA SER A 32 -3.86 10.16 5.72
C SER A 32 -3.14 8.81 5.91
N TYR A 33 -2.82 8.15 4.79
CA TYR A 33 -2.33 6.79 4.79
C TYR A 33 -0.97 6.64 5.50
N TRP A 34 -0.04 7.57 5.22
CA TRP A 34 1.33 7.50 5.76
C TRP A 34 1.52 8.31 7.03
N PHE A 35 0.59 9.19 7.37
CA PHE A 35 0.83 10.20 8.39
C PHE A 35 -0.15 10.07 9.54
N ASP A 36 0.38 10.35 10.73
CA ASP A 36 -0.35 10.40 11.98
C ASP A 36 0.16 11.62 12.75
N ALA A 37 -0.73 12.47 13.21
CA ALA A 37 -0.36 13.72 13.89
C ALA A 37 0.53 13.50 15.12
N THR A 38 0.44 12.33 15.76
CA THR A 38 1.16 12.06 17.00
C THR A 38 2.43 11.24 16.80
N LYS A 39 2.42 10.23 15.88
CA LYS A 39 3.53 9.29 15.71
C LYS A 39 4.34 9.55 14.46
N GLN A 40 3.67 9.90 13.36
CA GLN A 40 4.30 10.14 12.07
C GLN A 40 3.72 11.40 11.43
N PRO A 41 4.03 12.58 11.99
CA PRO A 41 3.50 13.83 11.45
C PRO A 41 4.01 14.07 10.03
N ALA A 42 3.22 14.81 9.25
CA ALA A 42 3.53 15.15 7.86
C ALA A 42 4.54 16.32 7.81
N THR A 43 5.76 16.10 8.31
CA THR A 43 6.83 17.09 8.19
C THR A 43 7.28 17.18 6.72
N CYS A 44 7.90 18.31 6.36
CA CYS A 44 8.44 18.47 5.00
C CYS A 44 9.43 17.35 4.67
N ARG A 45 10.27 16.94 5.64
CA ARG A 45 11.20 15.84 5.45
C ARG A 45 10.48 14.52 5.18
N ALA A 46 9.45 14.20 5.96
CA ALA A 46 8.67 12.98 5.76
C ALA A 46 7.98 12.98 4.40
N ILE A 47 7.42 14.11 3.99
CA ILE A 47 6.82 14.26 2.66
C ILE A 47 7.88 14.06 1.58
N ALA A 48 9.06 14.66 1.73
CA ALA A 48 10.15 14.53 0.75
C ALA A 48 10.61 13.07 0.63
N ASP A 49 10.70 12.34 1.73
CA ASP A 49 11.08 10.93 1.73
C ASP A 49 10.04 10.08 0.97
N HIS A 50 8.76 10.35 1.16
CA HIS A 50 7.71 9.66 0.40
C HIS A 50 7.74 10.03 -1.07
N ILE A 51 8.05 11.29 -1.42
CA ILE A 51 8.18 11.71 -2.82
C ILE A 51 9.28 10.89 -3.51
N LYS A 52 10.41 10.67 -2.85
CA LYS A 52 11.49 9.84 -3.41
C LYS A 52 11.00 8.42 -3.70
N LEU A 53 10.23 7.82 -2.77
CA LEU A 53 9.67 6.49 -2.96
C LEU A 53 8.63 6.45 -4.08
N VAL A 54 7.81 7.49 -4.19
CA VAL A 54 6.86 7.63 -5.30
C VAL A 54 7.58 7.67 -6.63
N GLN A 55 8.63 8.49 -6.75
CA GLN A 55 9.40 8.61 -7.98
C GLN A 55 10.09 7.30 -8.36
N ALA A 56 10.56 6.54 -7.38
CA ALA A 56 11.23 5.26 -7.60
C ALA A 56 10.26 4.09 -7.83
N ALA A 57 8.97 4.28 -7.56
CA ALA A 57 7.99 3.21 -7.70
C ALA A 57 7.88 2.74 -9.16
N ASP A 58 7.70 1.42 -9.34
CA ASP A 58 7.60 0.80 -10.65
C ASP A 58 6.16 0.32 -10.89
N LEU A 59 5.47 0.99 -11.81
CA LEU A 59 4.06 0.70 -12.11
C LEU A 59 3.85 -0.63 -12.85
N THR A 60 4.92 -1.31 -13.28
CA THR A 60 4.80 -2.65 -13.88
C THR A 60 4.42 -3.70 -12.85
N TYR A 61 4.68 -3.44 -11.57
CA TYR A 61 4.26 -4.34 -10.49
C TYR A 61 2.86 -3.99 -10.03
N PRO A 62 1.91 -4.95 -10.01
CA PRO A 62 0.56 -4.68 -9.50
C PRO A 62 0.59 -4.42 -8.01
N ILE A 63 -0.32 -3.57 -7.54
CA ILE A 63 -0.55 -3.37 -6.11
C ILE A 63 -1.29 -4.57 -5.53
N LEU A 64 -1.30 -4.70 -4.21
CA LEU A 64 -2.02 -5.76 -3.52
C LEU A 64 -3.17 -5.17 -2.71
N LEU A 65 -4.36 -5.69 -2.93
CA LEU A 65 -5.57 -5.31 -2.21
C LEU A 65 -6.06 -6.46 -1.33
N CYS A 66 -6.65 -6.12 -0.19
CA CYS A 66 -7.36 -7.11 0.62
C CYS A 66 -8.73 -7.43 0.00
N ALA A 67 -9.49 -8.34 0.62
CA ALA A 67 -10.81 -8.73 0.14
C ALA A 67 -11.79 -7.54 0.04
N ASP A 68 -11.62 -6.54 0.89
CA ASP A 68 -12.43 -5.33 0.91
C ASP A 68 -11.85 -4.21 0.03
N ARG A 69 -10.87 -4.52 -0.81
CA ARG A 69 -10.20 -3.60 -1.71
C ARG A 69 -9.44 -2.47 -1.00
N ARG A 70 -8.99 -2.70 0.23
CA ARG A 70 -8.05 -1.81 0.89
C ARG A 70 -6.63 -2.12 0.41
N VAL A 71 -5.81 -1.08 0.27
CA VAL A 71 -4.42 -1.24 -0.18
C VAL A 71 -3.59 -1.88 0.93
N MET A 72 -3.04 -3.06 0.66
CA MET A 72 -2.13 -3.76 1.58
C MET A 72 -0.67 -3.54 1.22
N ASP A 73 -0.37 -3.33 -0.05
CA ASP A 73 0.98 -3.04 -0.54
C ASP A 73 0.91 -2.24 -1.82
N GLY A 74 1.76 -1.23 -1.93
CA GLY A 74 1.93 -0.47 -3.16
C GLY A 74 1.31 0.92 -3.15
N MET A 75 1.10 1.56 -1.99
CA MET A 75 0.51 2.91 -1.95
C MET A 75 1.38 3.94 -2.68
N HIS A 76 2.71 3.80 -2.70
CA HIS A 76 3.57 4.70 -3.48
C HIS A 76 3.31 4.56 -4.98
N ARG A 77 3.00 3.36 -5.46
CA ARG A 77 2.61 3.12 -6.86
C ARG A 77 1.26 3.77 -7.17
N VAL A 78 0.31 3.70 -6.23
CA VAL A 78 -0.99 4.35 -6.38
C VAL A 78 -0.82 5.87 -6.55
N VAL A 79 -0.04 6.49 -5.68
CA VAL A 79 0.22 7.94 -5.75
C VAL A 79 0.94 8.30 -7.05
N LYS A 80 1.92 7.50 -7.46
CA LYS A 80 2.62 7.73 -8.73
C LYS A 80 1.67 7.68 -9.93
N ALA A 81 0.80 6.70 -9.98
CA ALA A 81 -0.19 6.58 -11.07
C ALA A 81 -1.13 7.79 -11.09
N TYR A 82 -1.56 8.25 -9.93
CA TYR A 82 -2.42 9.42 -9.81
C TYR A 82 -1.70 10.69 -10.32
N VAL A 83 -0.48 10.92 -9.89
CA VAL A 83 0.33 12.09 -10.30
C VAL A 83 0.58 12.06 -11.80
N ALA A 84 0.78 10.88 -12.38
CA ALA A 84 1.01 10.71 -13.82
C ALA A 84 -0.27 10.85 -14.65
N GLY A 85 -1.43 11.01 -14.02
CA GLY A 85 -2.69 11.19 -14.73
C GLY A 85 -3.34 9.90 -15.23
N HIS A 86 -2.96 8.75 -14.68
CA HIS A 86 -3.60 7.48 -15.04
C HIS A 86 -5.02 7.42 -14.48
N ALA A 87 -5.92 6.73 -15.19
CA ALA A 87 -7.29 6.50 -14.73
C ALA A 87 -7.39 5.23 -13.88
N SER A 88 -6.47 4.28 -14.06
CA SER A 88 -6.50 2.99 -13.39
C SER A 88 -5.10 2.51 -13.06
N ILE A 89 -5.04 1.47 -12.23
CA ILE A 89 -3.79 0.82 -11.85
C ILE A 89 -4.02 -0.70 -11.82
N THR A 90 -2.96 -1.46 -12.11
CA THR A 90 -3.02 -2.91 -12.01
C THR A 90 -2.92 -3.35 -10.55
N ALA A 91 -3.69 -4.39 -10.21
CA ALA A 91 -3.77 -4.88 -8.84
C ALA A 91 -3.99 -6.39 -8.82
N ARG A 92 -3.65 -7.00 -7.68
CA ARG A 92 -4.09 -8.34 -7.33
C ARG A 92 -4.90 -8.22 -6.05
N GLN A 93 -6.04 -8.88 -6.00
CA GLN A 93 -6.94 -8.83 -4.85
C GLN A 93 -6.99 -10.17 -4.16
N LEU A 94 -6.74 -10.18 -2.85
CA LEU A 94 -6.88 -11.40 -2.06
C LEU A 94 -8.36 -11.78 -1.95
N PRO A 95 -8.71 -13.07 -2.12
CA PRO A 95 -10.10 -13.51 -1.99
C PRO A 95 -10.61 -13.43 -0.54
N LEU A 96 -9.70 -13.59 0.41
CA LEU A 96 -9.97 -13.44 1.84
C LEU A 96 -8.84 -12.63 2.45
N THR A 97 -9.19 -11.69 3.33
CA THR A 97 -8.18 -10.95 4.07
C THR A 97 -7.58 -11.91 5.11
N PRO A 98 -6.25 -12.19 5.04
CA PRO A 98 -5.63 -13.07 6.03
C PRO A 98 -5.62 -12.41 7.41
N PRO A 99 -5.52 -13.20 8.49
CA PRO A 99 -5.32 -12.61 9.80
C PRO A 99 -4.01 -11.82 9.82
N PRO A 100 -3.96 -10.68 10.53
CA PRO A 100 -2.72 -9.90 10.61
C PRO A 100 -1.63 -10.71 11.33
N ASP A 101 -0.39 -10.56 10.87
CA ASP A 101 0.77 -11.19 11.53
C ASP A 101 1.09 -10.48 12.86
N PHE A 102 0.77 -9.20 12.96
CA PHE A 102 1.00 -8.38 14.16
C PHE A 102 -0.20 -7.47 14.40
N ILE A 103 -0.54 -7.26 15.68
CA ILE A 103 -1.63 -6.37 16.09
C ILE A 103 -1.06 -5.37 17.10
N ASP A 104 -1.24 -4.08 16.82
CA ASP A 104 -0.83 -2.97 17.70
C ASP A 104 0.66 -2.98 18.09
N VAL A 105 1.50 -3.53 17.20
CA VAL A 105 2.94 -3.55 17.38
C VAL A 105 3.57 -2.36 16.68
N SER A 106 4.52 -1.70 17.35
CA SER A 106 5.28 -0.62 16.73
C SER A 106 6.09 -1.17 15.54
N PRO A 107 6.21 -0.43 14.43
CA PRO A 107 7.06 -0.86 13.32
C PRO A 107 8.49 -1.19 13.72
N ASP A 108 9.04 -0.49 14.73
CA ASP A 108 10.39 -0.74 15.23
C ASP A 108 10.54 -2.07 15.95
N ASP A 109 9.43 -2.64 16.42
CA ASP A 109 9.41 -3.90 17.16
C ASP A 109 9.13 -5.11 16.26
N LEU A 110 8.94 -4.88 14.94
CA LEU A 110 8.69 -5.97 14.01
C LEU A 110 9.96 -6.78 13.75
N PRO A 111 9.85 -8.15 13.68
CA PRO A 111 11.02 -9.01 13.54
C PRO A 111 11.59 -9.10 12.12
N TYR A 112 10.99 -8.43 11.15
CA TYR A 112 11.49 -8.39 9.77
C TYR A 112 11.87 -6.95 9.38
N GLU A 113 12.68 -6.83 8.37
CA GLU A 113 13.13 -5.54 7.86
C GLU A 113 12.27 -5.05 6.70
#